data_9655ed3a3eab06cc9086e83e71f98c7f
#
_entry.id   9655ed3a3eab06cc9086e83e71f98c7f
#
_cell.length_a   1.000
_cell.length_b   1.000
_cell.length_c   1.000
_cell.angle_alpha   90.00
_cell.angle_beta   90.00
_cell.angle_gamma   90.00
#
_symmetry.space_group_name_H-M   'P 1'
#
loop_
_entity.id
_entity.type
_entity.pdbx_description
1 polymer ?
#
loop_
_entity_poly.entity_id
_entity_poly.type
_entity_poly.pdbx_seq_one_letter_code
_entity_poly.pdbx_strand_id
1 'polypeptide(L)'
;MLEMRLMAVKATALAERGQEMRGIVVGIDGSSHSARALDWALNEAAVRHARLTVLTVHSVAVSGWSGKPILAPGDAEDEEKARQAAEELTLKATSQLGGAQSASVTVRAVIGFPAEELIKASDDADLLVVGSRGAGGFTKLIMGSVSDQVMHHAHCPVVVVR
;
A
#
# COMPACT_ATOMS: atom_id res chain seq x y z
N MET A 1 0.29 -48.07 0.04
CA MET A 1 -0.57 -47.42 -0.97
C MET A 1 -1.60 -46.46 -0.35
N LEU A 2 -2.18 -46.81 0.80
CA LEU A 2 -3.18 -45.93 1.47
C LEU A 2 -2.55 -44.64 2.04
N GLU A 3 -1.36 -44.73 2.63
CA GLU A 3 -0.66 -43.58 3.21
C GLU A 3 -0.17 -42.55 2.16
N MET A 4 0.28 -43.01 1.00
CA MET A 4 0.64 -42.10 -0.10
C MET A 4 -0.58 -41.35 -0.66
N ARG A 5 -1.76 -41.98 -0.70
CA ARG A 5 -3.01 -41.30 -1.08
C ARG A 5 -3.44 -40.28 -0.03
N LEU A 6 -3.26 -40.58 1.26
CA LEU A 6 -3.60 -39.67 2.35
C LEU A 6 -2.67 -38.46 2.39
N MET A 7 -1.37 -38.61 2.09
CA MET A 7 -0.42 -37.53 1.94
C MET A 7 -0.72 -36.65 0.69
N ALA A 8 -1.06 -37.27 -0.43
CA ALA A 8 -1.46 -36.55 -1.62
C ALA A 8 -2.75 -35.73 -1.40
N VAL A 9 -3.76 -36.29 -0.74
CA VAL A 9 -5.01 -35.58 -0.38
C VAL A 9 -4.75 -34.44 0.62
N LYS A 10 -3.85 -34.64 1.60
CA LYS A 10 -3.43 -33.58 2.51
C LYS A 10 -2.63 -32.49 1.81
N ALA A 11 -1.75 -32.85 0.88
CA ALA A 11 -1.00 -31.87 0.08
C ALA A 11 -1.92 -31.07 -0.85
N THR A 12 -2.91 -31.73 -1.47
CA THR A 12 -3.93 -31.07 -2.31
C THR A 12 -4.84 -30.18 -1.46
N ALA A 13 -5.29 -30.64 -0.28
CA ALA A 13 -6.10 -29.84 0.65
C ALA A 13 -5.33 -28.67 1.28
N LEU A 14 -3.99 -28.76 1.39
CA LEU A 14 -3.12 -27.64 1.78
C LEU A 14 -2.87 -26.67 0.61
N ALA A 15 -2.87 -27.17 -0.62
CA ALA A 15 -2.79 -26.35 -1.82
C ALA A 15 -4.15 -25.69 -2.16
N GLU A 16 -5.27 -26.35 -1.85
CA GLU A 16 -6.64 -25.81 -2.01
C GLU A 16 -7.05 -24.87 -0.87
N ARG A 17 -6.38 -24.88 0.27
CA ARG A 17 -6.29 -23.72 1.14
C ARG A 17 -5.28 -22.74 0.54
N GLY A 18 -5.45 -22.44 -0.75
CA GLY A 18 -4.87 -21.26 -1.35
C GLY A 18 -5.21 -20.13 -0.40
N GLN A 19 -4.22 -19.72 0.35
CA GLN A 19 -4.28 -18.52 1.16
C GLN A 19 -4.82 -17.47 0.20
N GLU A 20 -6.11 -17.11 0.33
CA GLU A 20 -6.64 -16.00 -0.47
C GLU A 20 -5.68 -14.87 -0.23
N MET A 21 -4.94 -14.49 -1.27
CA MET A 21 -3.97 -13.40 -1.17
C MET A 21 -4.71 -12.19 -0.63
N ARG A 22 -4.32 -11.74 0.56
CA ARG A 22 -4.90 -10.53 1.19
C ARG A 22 -4.71 -9.33 0.28
N GLY A 23 -3.67 -9.39 -0.52
CA GLY A 23 -3.38 -8.43 -1.58
C GLY A 23 -2.16 -7.57 -1.30
N ILE A 24 -1.92 -6.65 -2.21
CA ILE A 24 -0.82 -5.69 -2.15
C ILE A 24 -1.38 -4.35 -1.70
N VAL A 25 -0.68 -3.69 -0.79
CA VAL A 25 -0.95 -2.29 -0.42
C VAL A 25 0.19 -1.42 -0.94
N VAL A 26 -0.13 -0.29 -1.57
CA VAL A 26 0.87 0.72 -1.95
C VAL A 26 0.53 2.07 -1.33
N GLY A 27 1.49 2.66 -0.65
CA GLY A 27 1.38 4.01 -0.10
C GLY A 27 1.76 5.06 -1.13
N ILE A 28 0.89 6.07 -1.35
CA ILE A 28 1.16 7.19 -2.25
C ILE A 28 0.94 8.53 -1.57
N ASP A 29 1.76 9.53 -1.92
CA ASP A 29 1.72 10.89 -1.39
C ASP A 29 1.85 11.96 -2.50
N GLY A 30 1.68 11.55 -3.76
CA GLY A 30 1.81 12.41 -4.93
C GLY A 30 3.26 12.71 -5.37
N SER A 31 4.27 12.21 -4.66
CA SER A 31 5.67 12.35 -5.06
C SER A 31 6.02 11.48 -6.27
N SER A 32 7.12 11.82 -6.97
CA SER A 32 7.63 11.01 -8.08
C SER A 32 8.07 9.61 -7.64
N HIS A 33 8.51 9.44 -6.38
CA HIS A 33 8.87 8.14 -5.82
C HIS A 33 7.64 7.29 -5.55
N SER A 34 6.57 7.89 -5.01
CA SER A 34 5.30 7.17 -4.82
C SER A 34 4.61 6.82 -6.14
N ALA A 35 4.76 7.65 -7.18
CA ALA A 35 4.27 7.30 -8.52
C ALA A 35 4.97 6.05 -9.07
N ARG A 36 6.31 5.97 -8.95
CA ARG A 36 7.06 4.75 -9.34
C ARG A 36 6.68 3.54 -8.49
N ALA A 37 6.41 3.74 -7.20
CA ALA A 37 5.93 2.67 -6.32
C ALA A 37 4.55 2.15 -6.76
N LEU A 38 3.65 3.04 -7.19
CA LEU A 38 2.36 2.68 -7.76
C LEU A 38 2.51 1.86 -9.05
N ASP A 39 3.35 2.31 -9.99
CA ASP A 39 3.62 1.60 -11.24
C ASP A 39 4.18 0.19 -10.96
N TRP A 40 5.11 0.08 -10.02
CA TRP A 40 5.66 -1.21 -9.60
C TRP A 40 4.59 -2.12 -8.99
N ALA A 41 3.77 -1.59 -8.08
CA ALA A 41 2.72 -2.34 -7.39
C ALA A 41 1.62 -2.82 -8.34
N LEU A 42 1.25 -2.02 -9.33
CA LEU A 42 0.29 -2.40 -10.37
C LEU A 42 0.81 -3.57 -11.20
N ASN A 43 2.07 -3.53 -11.63
CA ASN A 43 2.69 -4.64 -12.36
C ASN A 43 2.76 -5.91 -11.52
N GLU A 44 3.15 -5.81 -10.26
CA GLU A 44 3.26 -6.94 -9.35
C GLU A 44 1.89 -7.55 -9.05
N ALA A 45 0.86 -6.72 -8.85
CA ALA A 45 -0.51 -7.16 -8.66
C ALA A 45 -1.06 -7.90 -9.91
N ALA A 46 -0.73 -7.41 -11.09
CA ALA A 46 -1.11 -8.08 -12.35
C ALA A 46 -0.44 -9.45 -12.48
N VAL A 47 0.88 -9.54 -12.22
CA VAL A 47 1.64 -10.81 -12.30
C VAL A 47 1.14 -11.84 -11.30
N ARG A 48 0.80 -11.41 -10.08
CA ARG A 48 0.32 -12.29 -9.01
C ARG A 48 -1.18 -12.54 -9.04
N HIS A 49 -1.92 -11.89 -9.93
CA HIS A 49 -3.39 -11.88 -9.91
C HIS A 49 -3.96 -11.45 -8.55
N ALA A 50 -3.27 -10.52 -7.88
CA ALA A 50 -3.58 -10.06 -6.55
C ALA A 50 -4.44 -8.79 -6.57
N ARG A 51 -5.22 -8.56 -5.52
CA ARG A 51 -5.89 -7.28 -5.26
C ARG A 51 -4.83 -6.22 -4.94
N LEU A 52 -5.04 -4.99 -5.39
CA LEU A 52 -4.20 -3.85 -5.06
C LEU A 52 -5.02 -2.81 -4.33
N THR A 53 -4.56 -2.41 -3.15
CA THR A 53 -5.08 -1.25 -2.43
C THR A 53 -4.08 -0.11 -2.54
N VAL A 54 -4.50 0.99 -3.17
CA VAL A 54 -3.76 2.25 -3.21
C VAL A 54 -4.20 3.07 -2.02
N LEU A 55 -3.29 3.32 -1.09
CA LEU A 55 -3.55 4.05 0.15
C LEU A 55 -2.89 5.41 0.13
N THR A 56 -3.67 6.47 0.27
CA THR A 56 -3.19 7.83 0.54
C THR A 56 -3.62 8.27 1.94
N VAL A 57 -2.76 9.00 2.63
CA VAL A 57 -3.01 9.46 3.99
C VAL A 57 -2.94 10.97 4.05
N HIS A 58 -4.06 11.60 4.39
CA HIS A 58 -4.07 13.02 4.74
C HIS A 58 -3.50 13.20 6.14
N SER A 59 -2.37 13.91 6.22
CA SER A 59 -1.65 14.13 7.49
C SER A 59 -2.35 15.15 8.34
N VAL A 60 -2.61 14.82 9.60
CA VAL A 60 -3.19 15.76 10.58
C VAL A 60 -2.14 16.47 11.42
N ALA A 61 -2.48 17.65 11.90
CA ALA A 61 -1.70 18.32 12.92
C ALA A 61 -1.75 17.54 14.24
N VAL A 62 -0.69 17.63 15.04
CA VAL A 62 -0.64 17.06 16.39
C VAL A 62 -0.76 18.16 17.44
N SER A 63 -1.45 17.86 18.52
CA SER A 63 -1.37 18.68 19.73
C SER A 63 0.04 18.59 20.32
N GLY A 64 0.74 19.71 20.40
CA GLY A 64 2.07 19.77 21.01
C GLY A 64 2.13 19.30 22.48
N TRP A 65 0.98 19.25 23.16
CA TRP A 65 0.88 18.82 24.56
C TRP A 65 0.57 17.34 24.72
N SER A 66 -0.30 16.78 23.88
CA SER A 66 -0.78 15.38 24.05
C SER A 66 -0.26 14.41 23.00
N GLY A 67 0.37 14.89 21.93
CA GLY A 67 0.79 14.08 20.78
C GLY A 67 -0.39 13.44 20.01
N LYS A 68 -1.64 13.80 20.36
CA LYS A 68 -2.83 13.24 19.71
C LYS A 68 -3.16 14.01 18.43
N PRO A 69 -3.71 13.33 17.41
CA PRO A 69 -4.21 13.98 16.20
C PRO A 69 -5.25 15.06 16.56
N ILE A 70 -5.15 16.21 15.94
CA ILE A 70 -6.17 17.25 16.00
C ILE A 70 -6.84 17.28 14.63
N LEU A 71 -8.11 16.89 14.57
CA LEU A 71 -8.91 17.07 13.36
C LEU A 71 -9.31 18.54 13.26
N ALA A 72 -8.90 19.19 12.17
CA ALA A 72 -9.26 20.56 11.86
C ALA A 72 -10.51 20.61 10.97
N PRO A 73 -11.30 21.71 11.02
CA PRO A 73 -12.30 21.97 10.01
C PRO A 73 -11.64 22.01 8.62
N GLY A 74 -12.07 21.15 7.70
CA GLY A 74 -11.48 21.02 6.37
C GLY A 74 -10.71 19.73 6.12
N ASP A 75 -10.27 19.01 7.15
CA ASP A 75 -9.55 17.72 6.97
C ASP A 75 -10.34 16.72 6.14
N ALA A 76 -11.67 16.68 6.27
CA ALA A 76 -12.52 15.80 5.46
C ALA A 76 -12.56 16.21 3.98
N GLU A 77 -12.52 17.50 3.67
CA GLU A 77 -12.43 18.01 2.30
C GLU A 77 -11.06 17.70 1.70
N ASP A 78 -10.02 17.81 2.50
CA ASP A 78 -8.64 17.56 2.08
C ASP A 78 -8.37 16.05 1.93
N GLU A 79 -9.00 15.19 2.75
CA GLU A 79 -9.05 13.74 2.53
C GLU A 79 -9.70 13.40 1.19
N GLU A 80 -10.84 14.00 0.89
CA GLU A 80 -11.56 13.77 -0.37
C GLU A 80 -10.75 14.25 -1.58
N LYS A 81 -10.08 15.40 -1.49
CA LYS A 81 -9.15 15.87 -2.54
C LYS A 81 -7.97 14.90 -2.71
N ALA A 82 -7.41 14.40 -1.61
CA ALA A 82 -6.33 13.42 -1.64
C ALA A 82 -6.80 12.10 -2.29
N ARG A 83 -8.03 11.66 -2.01
CA ARG A 83 -8.64 10.49 -2.64
C ARG A 83 -8.80 10.67 -4.15
N GLN A 84 -9.35 11.81 -4.58
CA GLN A 84 -9.53 12.13 -6.01
C GLN A 84 -8.20 12.19 -6.75
N ALA A 85 -7.19 12.84 -6.18
CA ALA A 85 -5.84 12.87 -6.76
C ALA A 85 -5.21 11.48 -6.87
N ALA A 86 -5.41 10.62 -5.87
CA ALA A 86 -4.95 9.23 -5.89
C ALA A 86 -5.67 8.39 -6.95
N GLU A 87 -6.98 8.59 -7.13
CA GLU A 87 -7.77 7.93 -8.17
C GLU A 87 -7.30 8.34 -9.57
N GLU A 88 -7.05 9.63 -9.80
CA GLU A 88 -6.55 10.14 -11.07
C GLU A 88 -5.17 9.55 -11.42
N LEU A 89 -4.25 9.55 -10.47
CA LEU A 89 -2.92 8.93 -10.63
C LEU A 89 -3.04 7.43 -10.94
N THR A 90 -3.91 6.72 -10.22
CA THR A 90 -4.13 5.29 -10.41
C THR A 90 -4.72 4.99 -11.77
N LEU A 91 -5.72 5.77 -12.20
CA LEU A 91 -6.34 5.62 -13.53
C LEU A 91 -5.32 5.85 -14.66
N LYS A 92 -4.50 6.90 -14.52
CA LYS A 92 -3.43 7.20 -15.47
C LYS A 92 -2.41 6.07 -15.56
N ALA A 93 -1.93 5.57 -14.43
CA ALA A 93 -0.97 4.47 -14.37
C ALA A 93 -1.55 3.17 -14.95
N THR A 94 -2.81 2.84 -14.61
CA THR A 94 -3.50 1.64 -15.12
C THR A 94 -3.71 1.70 -16.64
N SER A 95 -4.02 2.88 -17.19
CA SER A 95 -4.21 3.06 -18.64
C SER A 95 -2.92 2.81 -19.44
N GLN A 96 -1.76 3.04 -18.86
CA GLN A 96 -0.45 2.79 -19.47
C GLN A 96 -0.08 1.30 -19.52
N LEU A 97 -0.66 0.48 -18.66
CA LEU A 97 -0.40 -0.96 -18.62
C LEU A 97 -1.14 -1.77 -19.70
N GLY A 98 -1.85 -1.12 -20.61
CA GLY A 98 -2.42 -1.74 -21.82
C GLY A 98 -3.59 -2.69 -21.57
N GLY A 99 -4.34 -2.54 -20.50
CA GLY A 99 -5.65 -3.19 -20.30
C GLY A 99 -5.68 -4.72 -20.23
N ALA A 100 -4.55 -5.40 -20.28
CA ALA A 100 -4.50 -6.85 -20.48
C ALA A 100 -4.72 -7.69 -19.21
N GLN A 101 -4.64 -7.11 -18.02
CA GLN A 101 -4.93 -7.84 -16.77
C GLN A 101 -5.45 -6.87 -15.71
N SER A 102 -6.77 -6.88 -15.52
CA SER A 102 -7.44 -6.10 -14.49
C SER A 102 -7.17 -6.72 -13.11
N ALA A 103 -6.06 -6.36 -12.47
CA ALA A 103 -5.99 -6.48 -11.03
C ALA A 103 -7.15 -5.67 -10.44
N SER A 104 -7.84 -6.21 -9.44
CA SER A 104 -8.84 -5.43 -8.70
C SER A 104 -8.12 -4.34 -7.94
N VAL A 105 -8.27 -3.08 -8.37
CA VAL A 105 -7.64 -1.92 -7.74
C VAL A 105 -8.67 -1.15 -6.93
N THR A 106 -8.35 -0.87 -5.68
CA THR A 106 -9.17 -0.05 -4.78
C THR A 106 -8.34 1.12 -4.28
N VAL A 107 -8.87 2.33 -4.37
CA VAL A 107 -8.23 3.53 -3.82
C VAL A 107 -8.89 3.86 -2.47
N ARG A 108 -8.08 4.10 -1.46
CA ARG A 108 -8.51 4.50 -0.12
C ARG A 108 -7.74 5.75 0.31
N ALA A 109 -8.47 6.72 0.83
CA ALA A 109 -7.90 7.82 1.59
C ALA A 109 -8.25 7.65 3.06
N VAL A 110 -7.35 8.04 3.93
CA VAL A 110 -7.57 8.05 5.37
C VAL A 110 -6.93 9.29 5.99
N ILE A 111 -7.46 9.74 7.11
CA ILE A 111 -6.88 10.82 7.89
C ILE A 111 -6.02 10.21 8.99
N GLY A 112 -4.76 10.64 9.14
CA GLY A 112 -3.89 10.10 10.19
C GLY A 112 -2.41 10.39 10.00
N PHE A 113 -1.59 9.54 10.59
CA PHE A 113 -0.14 9.57 10.42
C PHE A 113 0.28 8.57 9.33
N PRO A 114 0.93 9.01 8.25
CA PRO A 114 1.21 8.14 7.11
C PRO A 114 1.90 6.83 7.46
N ALA A 115 2.91 6.86 8.32
CA ALA A 115 3.61 5.64 8.73
C ALA A 115 2.71 4.69 9.53
N GLU A 116 1.93 5.21 10.49
CA GLU A 116 1.05 4.39 11.33
C GLU A 116 -0.06 3.74 10.52
N GLU A 117 -0.71 4.50 9.61
CA GLU A 117 -1.78 3.97 8.77
C GLU A 117 -1.28 2.92 7.75
N LEU A 118 -0.06 3.08 7.23
CA LEU A 118 0.58 2.08 6.38
C LEU A 118 0.99 0.82 7.16
N ILE A 119 1.54 0.99 8.37
CA ILE A 119 1.87 -0.14 9.25
C ILE A 119 0.59 -0.91 9.61
N LYS A 120 -0.48 -0.22 9.99
CA LYS A 120 -1.78 -0.84 10.25
C LYS A 120 -2.35 -1.56 9.02
N ALA A 121 -2.20 -0.98 7.82
CA ALA A 121 -2.64 -1.62 6.59
C ALA A 121 -1.82 -2.89 6.27
N SER A 122 -0.60 -3.02 6.78
CA SER A 122 0.25 -4.19 6.59
C SER A 122 -0.24 -5.43 7.36
N ASP A 123 -1.12 -5.28 8.36
CA ASP A 123 -1.72 -6.41 9.10
C ASP A 123 -2.56 -7.31 8.18
N ASP A 124 -3.20 -6.70 7.18
CA ASP A 124 -4.11 -7.36 6.25
C ASP A 124 -3.55 -7.41 4.81
N ALA A 125 -2.24 -7.26 4.65
CA ALA A 125 -1.56 -7.30 3.36
C ALA A 125 -0.55 -8.46 3.27
N ASP A 126 -0.33 -8.95 2.06
CA ASP A 126 0.76 -9.90 1.76
C ASP A 126 2.05 -9.16 1.38
N LEU A 127 1.92 -7.90 0.97
CA LEU A 127 3.02 -7.05 0.56
C LEU A 127 2.66 -5.57 0.71
N LEU A 128 3.55 -4.79 1.30
CA LEU A 128 3.45 -3.35 1.37
C LEU A 128 4.51 -2.70 0.46
N VAL A 129 4.10 -1.75 -0.36
CA VAL A 129 4.97 -1.04 -1.31
C VAL A 129 4.98 0.44 -0.98
N VAL A 130 6.16 1.03 -0.89
CA VAL A 130 6.34 2.47 -0.65
C VAL A 130 7.44 3.05 -1.52
N GLY A 131 7.35 4.34 -1.82
CA GLY A 131 8.46 5.06 -2.41
C GLY A 131 9.59 5.26 -1.41
N SER A 132 10.85 5.30 -1.85
CA SER A 132 12.00 5.51 -0.96
C SER A 132 12.02 6.88 -0.31
N ARG A 133 11.32 7.87 -0.87
CA ARG A 133 11.15 9.24 -0.38
C ARG A 133 9.74 9.73 -0.65
N GLY A 134 9.31 10.72 0.14
CA GLY A 134 8.02 11.36 -0.02
C GLY A 134 8.14 12.81 -0.49
N ALA A 135 7.00 13.53 -0.46
CA ALA A 135 6.87 14.92 -0.87
C ALA A 135 7.66 15.92 0.00
N GLY A 136 8.20 15.51 1.15
CA GLY A 136 8.87 16.36 2.13
C GLY A 136 10.24 16.97 1.73
N GLY A 137 10.75 16.70 0.53
CA GLY A 137 11.85 17.43 -0.10
C GLY A 137 13.26 17.31 0.52
N PHE A 138 13.50 16.47 1.50
CA PHE A 138 14.82 16.28 2.09
C PHE A 138 15.75 15.48 1.16
N THR A 139 16.50 16.19 0.32
CA THR A 139 17.35 15.60 -0.71
C THR A 139 18.60 14.88 -0.17
N LYS A 140 18.99 15.14 1.09
CA LYS A 140 20.20 14.57 1.71
C LYS A 140 19.98 13.21 2.38
N LEU A 141 18.74 12.79 2.60
CA LEU A 141 18.44 11.50 3.22
C LEU A 141 18.31 10.41 2.15
N ILE A 142 18.91 9.25 2.42
CA ILE A 142 18.85 8.08 1.55
C ILE A 142 17.41 7.52 1.53
N MET A 143 16.69 7.66 2.64
CA MET A 143 15.32 7.17 2.85
C MET A 143 14.45 8.23 3.54
N GLY A 144 13.16 8.29 3.21
CA GLY A 144 12.20 9.15 3.87
C GLY A 144 11.74 8.58 5.21
N SER A 145 11.25 9.45 6.11
CA SER A 145 10.81 9.05 7.45
C SER A 145 9.69 8.02 7.46
N VAL A 146 8.74 8.13 6.52
CA VAL A 146 7.64 7.16 6.40
C VAL A 146 8.16 5.81 5.94
N SER A 147 8.95 5.75 4.87
CA SER A 147 9.51 4.50 4.36
C SER A 147 10.44 3.83 5.37
N ASP A 148 11.20 4.60 6.14
CA ASP A 148 12.04 4.09 7.22
C ASP A 148 11.21 3.43 8.34
N GLN A 149 10.20 4.11 8.85
CA GLN A 149 9.31 3.57 9.88
C GLN A 149 8.54 2.33 9.40
N VAL A 150 8.01 2.37 8.18
CA VAL A 150 7.30 1.23 7.58
C VAL A 150 8.21 0.02 7.46
N MET A 151 9.45 0.20 7.00
CA MET A 151 10.41 -0.89 6.84
C MET A 151 10.76 -1.58 8.18
N HIS A 152 10.76 -0.83 9.29
CA HIS A 152 11.07 -1.38 10.60
C HIS A 152 9.87 -1.98 11.33
N HIS A 153 8.65 -1.55 11.03
CA HIS A 153 7.46 -1.86 11.84
C HIS A 153 6.31 -2.54 11.08
N ALA A 154 6.40 -2.70 9.77
CA ALA A 154 5.36 -3.40 9.02
C ALA A 154 5.28 -4.89 9.40
N HIS A 155 4.07 -5.44 9.36
CA HIS A 155 3.77 -6.83 9.71
C HIS A 155 3.76 -7.77 8.48
N CYS A 156 4.08 -7.27 7.31
CA CYS A 156 4.30 -8.03 6.08
C CYS A 156 5.60 -7.61 5.39
N PRO A 157 6.08 -8.35 4.38
CA PRO A 157 7.19 -7.91 3.53
C PRO A 157 6.99 -6.52 2.96
N VAL A 158 8.07 -5.73 2.86
CA VAL A 158 8.05 -4.36 2.35
C VAL A 158 8.96 -4.23 1.14
N VAL A 159 8.44 -3.62 0.08
CA VAL A 159 9.23 -3.19 -1.08
C VAL A 159 9.36 -1.66 -1.07
N VAL A 160 10.60 -1.20 -1.11
CA VAL A 160 10.93 0.24 -1.19
C VAL A 160 11.41 0.55 -2.60
N VAL A 161 10.64 1.36 -3.34
CA VAL A 161 10.92 1.73 -4.73
C VAL A 161 11.66 3.07 -4.78
N ARG A 162 12.76 3.12 -5.54
CA ARG A 162 13.59 4.33 -5.75
C ARG A 162 13.25 5.08 -7.03
#